data_a343d495c79b9e2bbf50a21bfb6e5119
#
_entry.id   a343d495c79b9e2bbf50a21bfb6e5119
#
_cell.length_a   1.000
_cell.length_b   1.000
_cell.length_c   1.000
_cell.angle_alpha   90.00
_cell.angle_beta   90.00
_cell.angle_gamma   90.00
#
_symmetry.space_group_name_H-M   'P 1'
#
loop_
_entity.id
_entity.type
_entity.pdbx_description
1 polymer ?
#
loop_
_entity_poly.entity_id
_entity_poly.type
_entity_poly.pdbx_seq_one_letter_code
_entity_poly.pdbx_strand_id
1 'polypeptide(L)'
;MKKVLITFLITILTVIGSLPTFAQQTIVTVPSSDALPTGEIILKQSNKFTPWHESFVSLTPSVIVGTGKGTESFFAVGTTMDDGASVKLDIGTKKVFKIGKSTRFTIGGRVSPNLTDGKNPNSFLYAHGSYLIKKTRTTLTSGMYVMGKEQMPNMTGAILGIDQTIIPNKFRVVADWMSRQDNGSAISAGFKIRPHAQTSITTAVIIPNCNDDRFAFSVSVSQYMGNIKDIVKKDKESL
;
A
#
# COMPACT_ATOMS: atom_id res chain seq x y z
N MET A 1 20.72 9.80 21.46
CA MET A 1 20.39 9.60 20.05
C MET A 1 20.96 8.29 19.45
N LYS A 2 22.29 8.00 19.47
CA LYS A 2 22.83 6.75 18.88
C LYS A 2 22.22 5.45 19.41
N LYS A 3 21.97 5.33 20.71
CA LYS A 3 21.32 4.12 21.30
C LYS A 3 19.88 3.92 20.83
N VAL A 4 19.10 5.01 20.70
CA VAL A 4 17.72 4.94 20.20
C VAL A 4 17.68 4.50 18.74
N LEU A 5 18.61 5.00 17.91
CA LEU A 5 18.72 4.61 16.50
C LEU A 5 19.09 3.12 16.35
N ILE A 6 20.02 2.63 17.17
CA ILE A 6 20.44 1.21 17.15
C ILE A 6 19.30 0.31 17.64
N THR A 7 18.61 0.68 18.72
CA THR A 7 17.43 -0.06 19.21
C THR A 7 16.32 -0.07 18.16
N PHE A 8 16.07 1.06 17.51
CA PHE A 8 15.10 1.18 16.41
C PHE A 8 15.48 0.29 15.20
N LEU A 9 16.77 0.26 14.83
CA LEU A 9 17.28 -0.61 13.76
C LEU A 9 17.17 -2.10 14.12
N ILE A 10 17.51 -2.46 15.35
CA ILE A 10 17.39 -3.84 15.86
C ILE A 10 15.92 -4.25 15.95
N THR A 11 15.02 -3.38 16.41
CA THR A 11 13.58 -3.66 16.44
C THR A 11 13.02 -3.86 15.03
N ILE A 12 13.46 -3.08 14.04
CA ILE A 12 13.12 -3.31 12.63
C ILE A 12 13.63 -4.68 12.15
N LEU A 13 14.86 -5.05 12.47
CA LEU A 13 15.42 -6.36 12.06
C LEU A 13 14.75 -7.55 12.76
N THR A 14 14.38 -7.43 14.04
CA THR A 14 13.74 -8.52 14.80
C THR A 14 12.26 -8.69 14.44
N VAL A 15 11.56 -7.62 14.05
CA VAL A 15 10.17 -7.69 13.57
C VAL A 15 10.08 -8.33 12.17
N ILE A 16 11.15 -8.29 11.37
CA ILE A 16 11.19 -8.96 10.05
C ILE A 16 11.16 -10.50 10.18
N GLY A 17 11.49 -11.04 11.34
CA GLY A 17 11.60 -12.49 11.57
C GLY A 17 10.36 -13.20 12.12
N SER A 18 9.28 -12.53 12.49
CA SER A 18 8.31 -13.20 13.37
C SER A 18 6.83 -12.88 13.26
N LEU A 19 6.28 -12.31 12.18
CA LEU A 19 4.81 -12.34 12.00
C LEU A 19 4.39 -12.03 10.53
N PRO A 20 3.40 -12.74 9.96
CA PRO A 20 2.81 -12.42 8.66
C PRO A 20 1.88 -11.21 8.77
N THR A 21 2.01 -10.29 7.87
CA THR A 21 1.26 -9.03 7.87
C THR A 21 0.88 -8.51 6.47
N PHE A 22 -0.16 -7.75 6.32
CA PHE A 22 -1.04 -7.63 5.15
C PHE A 22 -1.24 -6.20 4.55
N ALA A 23 -1.10 -5.89 3.26
CA ALA A 23 -1.58 -4.69 2.54
C ALA A 23 -1.68 -4.82 1.02
N GLN A 24 -2.71 -4.18 0.46
CA GLN A 24 -2.97 -4.05 -0.97
C GLN A 24 -1.78 -3.50 -1.77
N GLN A 25 -1.56 -4.01 -3.00
CA GLN A 25 -0.59 -3.41 -3.91
C GLN A 25 -1.04 -2.01 -4.33
N THR A 26 -0.15 -1.04 -4.15
CA THR A 26 -0.39 0.38 -4.47
C THR A 26 0.68 0.91 -5.42
N ILE A 27 0.39 2.02 -6.12
CA ILE A 27 1.39 2.86 -6.79
C ILE A 27 2.26 3.47 -5.68
N VAL A 28 1.78 4.47 -4.97
CA VAL A 28 2.25 4.93 -3.65
C VAL A 28 1.07 4.82 -2.67
N THR A 29 0.07 5.67 -2.80
CA THR A 29 -1.17 5.71 -1.99
C THR A 29 -2.36 5.12 -2.74
N VAL A 30 -2.41 5.30 -4.05
CA VAL A 30 -3.46 4.81 -4.95
C VAL A 30 -3.30 3.31 -5.22
N PRO A 31 -4.40 2.52 -5.16
CA PRO A 31 -4.38 1.11 -5.54
C PRO A 31 -3.90 0.90 -6.98
N SER A 32 -2.98 -0.05 -7.20
CA SER A 32 -2.50 -0.39 -8.54
C SER A 32 -3.46 -1.34 -9.26
N SER A 33 -3.37 -1.40 -10.60
CA SER A 33 -4.05 -2.41 -11.43
C SER A 33 -3.26 -3.72 -11.59
N ASP A 34 -2.25 -3.95 -10.76
CA ASP A 34 -1.60 -5.25 -10.67
C ASP A 34 -2.36 -6.13 -9.67
N ALA A 35 -2.53 -7.41 -9.99
CA ALA A 35 -3.10 -8.40 -9.09
C ALA A 35 -2.18 -9.62 -9.06
N LEU A 36 -2.06 -10.22 -7.89
CA LEU A 36 -1.29 -11.44 -7.71
C LEU A 36 -1.96 -12.62 -8.41
N PRO A 37 -1.18 -13.53 -8.99
CA PRO A 37 -1.65 -14.86 -9.37
C PRO A 37 -2.29 -15.60 -8.19
N THR A 38 -3.15 -16.56 -8.52
CA THR A 38 -3.85 -17.36 -7.51
C THR A 38 -2.88 -18.09 -6.60
N GLY A 39 -3.06 -17.93 -5.30
CA GLY A 39 -2.28 -18.58 -4.25
C GLY A 39 -0.93 -17.92 -3.97
N GLU A 40 -0.54 -16.88 -4.70
CA GLU A 40 0.69 -16.14 -4.41
C GLU A 40 0.49 -15.17 -3.24
N ILE A 41 1.57 -14.98 -2.47
CA ILE A 41 1.59 -14.15 -1.27
C ILE A 41 2.70 -13.11 -1.36
N ILE A 42 2.38 -11.87 -0.98
CA ILE A 42 3.34 -10.81 -0.69
C ILE A 42 3.21 -10.40 0.79
N LEU A 43 4.32 -10.33 1.48
CA LEU A 43 4.45 -9.61 2.75
C LEU A 43 4.89 -8.18 2.43
N LYS A 44 4.26 -7.19 3.06
CA LYS A 44 4.62 -5.78 2.85
C LYS A 44 4.66 -5.06 4.19
N GLN A 45 5.73 -4.35 4.46
CA GLN A 45 5.83 -3.37 5.55
C GLN A 45 5.79 -1.97 4.95
N SER A 46 4.83 -1.15 5.36
CA SER A 46 4.76 0.25 4.98
C SER A 46 4.94 1.13 6.20
N ASN A 47 5.88 2.07 6.10
CA ASN A 47 6.18 3.03 7.15
C ASN A 47 5.94 4.43 6.58
N LYS A 48 5.29 5.27 7.37
CA LYS A 48 5.05 6.67 7.05
C LYS A 48 5.51 7.52 8.23
N PHE A 49 6.21 8.58 7.99
CA PHE A 49 6.70 9.46 9.05
C PHE A 49 6.76 10.92 8.60
N THR A 50 6.49 11.83 9.50
CA THR A 50 6.70 13.27 9.35
C THR A 50 7.85 13.68 10.27
N PRO A 51 8.91 14.32 9.76
CA PRO A 51 10.09 14.68 10.57
C PRO A 51 9.96 16.00 11.33
N TRP A 52 8.81 16.67 11.28
CA TRP A 52 8.59 18.03 11.80
C TRP A 52 7.88 18.04 13.16
N HIS A 53 7.70 19.23 13.76
CA HIS A 53 6.92 19.44 14.97
C HIS A 53 5.60 18.67 14.89
N GLU A 54 5.20 17.93 15.91
CA GLU A 54 4.14 16.94 15.90
C GLU A 54 4.45 15.76 14.95
N SER A 55 5.64 15.17 15.14
CA SER A 55 6.08 14.01 14.38
C SER A 55 5.16 12.83 14.62
N PHE A 56 4.54 12.30 13.57
CA PHE A 56 3.88 11.00 13.66
C PHE A 56 4.67 9.92 12.93
N VAL A 57 4.59 8.72 13.46
CA VAL A 57 5.09 7.52 12.81
C VAL A 57 3.93 6.56 12.63
N SER A 58 3.70 6.12 11.40
CA SER A 58 2.74 5.06 11.11
C SER A 58 3.46 3.83 10.59
N LEU A 59 3.20 2.70 11.21
CA LEU A 59 3.71 1.39 10.82
C LEU A 59 2.53 0.56 10.34
N THR A 60 2.61 0.05 9.13
CA THR A 60 1.52 -0.75 8.54
C THR A 60 2.08 -2.01 7.91
N PRO A 61 2.31 -2.98 8.76
CA PRO A 61 2.57 -4.32 8.29
C PRO A 61 1.35 -4.97 7.60
N SER A 62 1.62 -5.91 6.65
CA SER A 62 0.58 -6.35 5.71
C SER A 62 0.90 -7.63 4.90
N VAL A 63 -0.08 -8.56 4.63
CA VAL A 63 -0.03 -9.67 3.63
C VAL A 63 -1.04 -9.42 2.52
N ILE A 64 -0.68 -9.74 1.34
CA ILE A 64 -1.51 -9.68 0.15
C ILE A 64 -1.58 -11.09 -0.43
N VAL A 65 -2.77 -11.57 -0.73
CA VAL A 65 -2.99 -12.91 -1.26
C VAL A 65 -3.74 -12.82 -2.58
N GLY A 66 -3.22 -13.48 -3.61
CA GLY A 66 -3.94 -13.73 -4.85
C GLY A 66 -5.02 -14.77 -4.63
N THR A 67 -6.29 -14.36 -4.60
CA THR A 67 -7.43 -15.27 -4.36
C THR A 67 -8.03 -15.85 -5.63
N GLY A 68 -7.53 -15.46 -6.79
CA GLY A 68 -7.86 -16.08 -8.06
C GLY A 68 -8.53 -15.17 -9.08
N LYS A 69 -8.39 -15.53 -10.36
CA LYS A 69 -9.01 -14.84 -11.50
C LYS A 69 -8.83 -13.31 -11.49
N GLY A 70 -7.64 -12.81 -11.09
CA GLY A 70 -7.34 -11.37 -10.96
C GLY A 70 -7.92 -10.73 -9.72
N THR A 71 -8.33 -11.50 -8.72
CA THR A 71 -8.76 -11.00 -7.42
C THR A 71 -7.59 -11.09 -6.44
N GLU A 72 -7.46 -10.09 -5.60
CA GLU A 72 -6.46 -9.96 -4.57
C GLU A 72 -7.14 -9.50 -3.29
N SER A 73 -6.89 -10.18 -2.20
CA SER A 73 -7.38 -9.80 -0.87
C SER A 73 -6.21 -9.41 0.03
N PHE A 74 -6.45 -8.52 0.94
CA PHE A 74 -5.44 -8.07 1.88
C PHE A 74 -6.03 -7.81 3.26
N PHE A 75 -5.14 -7.83 4.23
CA PHE A 75 -5.41 -7.49 5.63
C PHE A 75 -4.18 -6.77 6.17
N ALA A 76 -4.31 -5.70 6.91
CA ALA A 76 -3.23 -4.91 7.47
C ALA A 76 -3.52 -4.49 8.90
N VAL A 77 -2.48 -4.32 9.71
CA VAL A 77 -2.57 -3.69 11.03
C VAL A 77 -1.77 -2.41 10.99
N GLY A 78 -2.46 -1.29 10.98
CA GLY A 78 -1.84 0.03 11.03
C GLY A 78 -1.70 0.49 12.47
N THR A 79 -0.50 0.85 12.90
CA THR A 79 -0.25 1.54 14.17
C THR A 79 0.24 2.94 13.85
N THR A 80 -0.42 3.94 14.40
CA THR A 80 0.00 5.35 14.31
C THR A 80 0.37 5.83 15.71
N MET A 81 1.57 6.39 15.83
CA MET A 81 2.09 7.01 17.05
C MET A 81 2.13 8.52 16.80
N ASP A 82 1.27 9.23 17.47
CA ASP A 82 1.15 10.68 17.56
C ASP A 82 1.06 11.01 19.06
N ASP A 83 0.28 11.94 19.53
CA ASP A 83 0.01 12.21 20.96
C ASP A 83 -0.63 11.03 21.73
N GLY A 84 -0.69 9.87 21.10
CA GLY A 84 -1.17 8.59 21.61
C GLY A 84 -0.98 7.49 20.58
N ALA A 85 -1.13 6.21 20.97
CA ALA A 85 -1.08 5.09 20.06
C ALA A 85 -2.48 4.77 19.52
N SER A 86 -2.64 4.78 18.19
CA SER A 86 -3.88 4.33 17.53
C SER A 86 -3.58 3.08 16.70
N VAL A 87 -4.41 2.05 16.86
CA VAL A 87 -4.31 0.79 16.13
C VAL A 87 -5.53 0.64 15.23
N LYS A 88 -5.30 0.40 13.95
CA LYS A 88 -6.32 0.16 12.93
C LYS A 88 -6.12 -1.18 12.26
N LEU A 89 -7.22 -1.84 11.96
CA LEU A 89 -7.24 -3.04 11.16
C LEU A 89 -7.77 -2.67 9.76
N ASP A 90 -7.00 -2.96 8.71
CA ASP A 90 -7.43 -2.75 7.32
C ASP A 90 -7.70 -4.11 6.66
N ILE A 91 -8.93 -4.32 6.21
CA ILE A 91 -9.33 -5.52 5.46
C ILE A 91 -9.91 -5.08 4.13
N GLY A 92 -9.48 -5.70 3.04
CA GLY A 92 -10.02 -5.34 1.74
C GLY A 92 -9.74 -6.34 0.65
N THR A 93 -10.37 -6.06 -0.48
CA THR A 93 -10.22 -6.84 -1.70
C THR A 93 -10.26 -5.95 -2.93
N LYS A 94 -9.61 -6.37 -3.99
CA LYS A 94 -9.77 -5.78 -5.32
C LYS A 94 -9.90 -6.84 -6.38
N LYS A 95 -10.59 -6.49 -7.47
CA LYS A 95 -10.72 -7.26 -8.69
C LYS A 95 -10.17 -6.47 -9.86
N VAL A 96 -9.27 -7.08 -10.60
CA VAL A 96 -8.68 -6.54 -11.83
C VAL A 96 -9.23 -7.28 -13.03
N PHE A 97 -9.84 -6.55 -13.94
CA PHE A 97 -10.34 -7.02 -15.23
C PHE A 97 -9.35 -6.60 -16.31
N LYS A 98 -8.80 -7.55 -17.05
CA LYS A 98 -7.92 -7.28 -18.20
C LYS A 98 -8.77 -7.06 -19.44
N ILE A 99 -8.72 -5.85 -20.02
CA ILE A 99 -9.42 -5.47 -21.24
C ILE A 99 -8.38 -5.37 -22.35
N GLY A 100 -8.12 -6.50 -23.02
CA GLY A 100 -7.06 -6.58 -24.03
C GLY A 100 -5.63 -6.60 -23.44
N LYS A 101 -4.65 -6.15 -24.24
CA LYS A 101 -3.21 -6.28 -23.91
C LYS A 101 -2.64 -5.13 -23.08
N SER A 102 -3.31 -3.99 -23.04
CA SER A 102 -2.76 -2.77 -22.43
C SER A 102 -3.69 -2.11 -21.42
N THR A 103 -4.98 -2.42 -21.46
CA THR A 103 -6.01 -1.78 -20.61
C THR A 103 -6.42 -2.72 -19.49
N ARG A 104 -6.57 -2.18 -18.31
CA ARG A 104 -7.11 -2.87 -17.14
C ARG A 104 -8.15 -1.99 -16.48
N PHE A 105 -9.17 -2.61 -15.92
CA PHE A 105 -10.16 -1.97 -15.05
C PHE A 105 -10.07 -2.62 -13.68
N THR A 106 -10.09 -1.83 -12.64
CA THR A 106 -9.98 -2.29 -11.26
C THR A 106 -11.11 -1.72 -10.43
N ILE A 107 -11.75 -2.58 -9.67
CA ILE A 107 -12.70 -2.20 -8.63
C ILE A 107 -12.25 -2.84 -7.32
N GLY A 108 -12.39 -2.12 -6.22
CA GLY A 108 -12.01 -2.66 -4.92
C GLY A 108 -12.49 -1.80 -3.77
N GLY A 109 -12.22 -2.31 -2.59
CA GLY A 109 -12.56 -1.59 -1.37
C GLY A 109 -11.86 -2.16 -0.14
N ARG A 110 -11.88 -1.36 0.92
CA ARG A 110 -11.42 -1.74 2.24
C ARG A 110 -12.31 -1.17 3.32
N VAL A 111 -12.31 -1.83 4.45
CA VAL A 111 -12.89 -1.36 5.70
C VAL A 111 -11.79 -1.29 6.74
N SER A 112 -11.75 -0.22 7.51
CA SER A 112 -10.68 0.09 8.46
C SER A 112 -11.28 0.40 9.84
N PRO A 113 -11.68 -0.62 10.65
CA PRO A 113 -12.08 -0.41 12.03
C PRO A 113 -10.88 0.08 12.85
N ASN A 114 -11.14 1.07 13.70
CA ASN A 114 -10.19 1.52 14.71
C ASN A 114 -10.38 0.67 15.97
N LEU A 115 -9.30 0.01 16.42
CA LEU A 115 -9.33 -0.90 17.56
C LEU A 115 -9.09 -0.19 18.89
N THR A 116 -8.60 1.05 18.86
CA THR A 116 -8.23 1.79 20.08
C THR A 116 -9.40 2.57 20.67
N ASP A 117 -10.21 3.20 19.83
CA ASP A 117 -11.26 4.13 20.28
C ASP A 117 -12.70 3.63 20.00
N GLY A 118 -12.85 2.44 19.42
CA GLY A 118 -14.16 1.82 19.17
C GLY A 118 -15.08 2.59 18.21
N LYS A 119 -14.54 3.59 17.49
CA LYS A 119 -15.30 4.39 16.52
C LYS A 119 -15.71 3.55 15.32
N ASN A 120 -16.74 4.01 14.62
CA ASN A 120 -17.21 3.37 13.40
C ASN A 120 -16.08 3.21 12.37
N PRO A 121 -16.06 2.08 11.65
CA PRO A 121 -14.98 1.80 10.71
C PRO A 121 -14.98 2.79 9.54
N ASN A 122 -13.81 3.26 9.16
CA ASN A 122 -13.65 3.95 7.88
C ASN A 122 -13.82 2.95 6.74
N SER A 123 -14.46 3.38 5.66
CA SER A 123 -14.59 2.60 4.43
C SER A 123 -13.98 3.36 3.26
N PHE A 124 -13.40 2.62 2.31
CA PHE A 124 -12.83 3.17 1.09
C PHE A 124 -13.19 2.24 -0.07
N LEU A 125 -14.01 2.75 -1.00
CA LEU A 125 -14.37 2.05 -2.23
C LEU A 125 -13.78 2.81 -3.41
N TYR A 126 -13.35 2.11 -4.44
CA TYR A 126 -12.76 2.74 -5.60
C TYR A 126 -12.98 1.94 -6.88
N ALA A 127 -12.96 2.67 -8.01
CA ALA A 127 -12.91 2.10 -9.34
C ALA A 127 -11.99 2.94 -10.22
N HIS A 128 -11.09 2.29 -10.96
CA HIS A 128 -10.18 2.99 -11.86
C HIS A 128 -9.82 2.18 -13.10
N GLY A 129 -9.55 2.87 -14.19
CA GLY A 129 -8.92 2.32 -15.38
C GLY A 129 -7.41 2.54 -15.38
N SER A 130 -6.66 1.62 -15.98
CA SER A 130 -5.22 1.80 -16.23
C SER A 130 -4.87 1.43 -17.64
N TYR A 131 -3.98 2.20 -18.26
CA TYR A 131 -3.51 1.99 -19.62
C TYR A 131 -1.99 1.94 -19.69
N LEU A 132 -1.45 0.86 -20.25
CA LEU A 132 -0.02 0.68 -20.47
C LEU A 132 0.40 1.22 -21.83
N ILE A 133 1.16 2.29 -21.86
CA ILE A 133 1.87 2.83 -23.03
C ILE A 133 3.14 1.99 -23.22
N LYS A 134 3.08 1.00 -24.10
CA LYS A 134 4.16 0.01 -24.27
C LYS A 134 5.51 0.64 -24.69
N LYS A 135 5.48 1.68 -25.53
CA LYS A 135 6.69 2.36 -26.05
C LYS A 135 7.54 2.94 -24.91
N THR A 136 6.92 3.62 -23.97
CA THR A 136 7.59 4.26 -22.83
C THR A 136 7.55 3.40 -21.58
N ARG A 137 6.85 2.26 -21.60
CA ARG A 137 6.59 1.38 -20.42
C ARG A 137 5.97 2.15 -19.26
N THR A 138 5.06 3.06 -19.58
CA THR A 138 4.35 3.91 -18.62
C THR A 138 2.94 3.40 -18.45
N THR A 139 2.51 3.15 -17.22
CA THR A 139 1.12 2.88 -16.88
C THR A 139 0.49 4.15 -16.35
N LEU A 140 -0.58 4.61 -17.00
CA LEU A 140 -1.43 5.69 -16.53
C LEU A 140 -2.65 5.09 -15.84
N THR A 141 -3.05 5.66 -14.73
CA THR A 141 -4.22 5.25 -13.95
C THR A 141 -5.13 6.45 -13.73
N SER A 142 -6.44 6.28 -13.92
CA SER A 142 -7.45 7.30 -13.64
C SER A 142 -8.75 6.67 -13.17
N GLY A 143 -9.41 7.29 -12.19
CA GLY A 143 -10.65 6.78 -11.62
C GLY A 143 -11.22 7.64 -10.53
N MET A 144 -12.06 7.03 -9.72
CA MET A 144 -12.74 7.68 -8.61
C MET A 144 -12.77 6.79 -7.36
N TYR A 145 -13.02 7.43 -6.23
CA TYR A 145 -13.21 6.74 -4.97
C TYR A 145 -14.34 7.37 -4.16
N VAL A 146 -14.88 6.58 -3.25
CA VAL A 146 -15.79 7.03 -2.19
C VAL A 146 -15.18 6.62 -0.86
N MET A 147 -15.10 7.54 0.07
CA MET A 147 -14.62 7.29 1.43
C MET A 147 -15.76 7.60 2.42
N GLY A 148 -16.10 6.65 3.25
CA GLY A 148 -16.97 6.81 4.40
C GLY A 148 -16.13 6.98 5.65
N LYS A 149 -16.39 8.05 6.40
CA LYS A 149 -15.83 8.29 7.74
C LYS A 149 -16.97 8.52 8.73
N GLU A 150 -16.74 8.17 9.99
CA GLU A 150 -17.68 8.46 11.06
C GLU A 150 -18.01 9.95 11.09
N GLN A 151 -19.29 10.28 11.24
CA GLN A 151 -19.83 11.63 11.36
C GLN A 151 -19.61 12.57 10.17
N MET A 152 -19.11 12.06 9.05
CA MET A 152 -18.95 12.84 7.82
C MET A 152 -19.78 12.22 6.67
N PRO A 153 -20.38 13.05 5.79
CA PRO A 153 -21.03 12.53 4.61
C PRO A 153 -20.03 11.77 3.73
N ASN A 154 -20.50 10.78 2.98
CA ASN A 154 -19.66 10.03 2.04
C ASN A 154 -18.90 11.00 1.12
N MET A 155 -17.58 10.87 1.11
CA MET A 155 -16.70 11.73 0.36
C MET A 155 -16.27 11.07 -0.93
N THR A 156 -16.61 11.68 -2.06
CA THR A 156 -16.20 11.21 -3.39
C THR A 156 -15.01 12.03 -3.88
N GLY A 157 -14.04 11.38 -4.51
CA GLY A 157 -12.87 12.02 -5.08
C GLY A 157 -12.36 11.31 -6.33
N ALA A 158 -11.43 11.98 -7.03
CA ALA A 158 -10.74 11.44 -8.20
C ALA A 158 -9.41 10.79 -7.80
N ILE A 159 -8.98 9.82 -8.58
CA ILE A 159 -7.71 9.12 -8.49
C ILE A 159 -6.95 9.34 -9.80
N LEU A 160 -5.69 9.73 -9.70
CA LEU A 160 -4.74 9.72 -10.81
C LEU A 160 -3.48 9.00 -10.40
N GLY A 161 -2.80 8.36 -11.35
CA GLY A 161 -1.53 7.69 -11.08
C GLY A 161 -0.70 7.48 -12.33
N ILE A 162 0.60 7.52 -12.14
CA ILE A 162 1.61 7.20 -13.15
C ILE A 162 2.64 6.26 -12.56
N ASP A 163 2.99 5.24 -13.31
CA ASP A 163 4.03 4.28 -12.96
C ASP A 163 4.86 4.02 -14.22
N GLN A 164 6.09 4.52 -14.23
CA GLN A 164 7.00 4.43 -15.36
C GLN A 164 8.17 3.52 -15.05
N THR A 165 8.35 2.49 -15.84
CA THR A 165 9.51 1.60 -15.78
C THR A 165 10.69 2.23 -16.51
N ILE A 166 11.71 2.64 -15.77
CA ILE A 166 12.97 3.18 -16.32
C ILE A 166 13.91 2.03 -16.64
N ILE A 167 14.16 1.14 -15.68
CA ILE A 167 14.99 -0.07 -15.88
C ILE A 167 14.10 -1.28 -15.61
N PRO A 168 13.85 -2.14 -16.62
CA PRO A 168 13.02 -3.34 -16.46
C PRO A 168 13.45 -4.17 -15.26
N ASN A 169 12.46 -4.56 -14.46
CA ASN A 169 12.63 -5.39 -13.26
C ASN A 169 13.52 -4.79 -12.15
N LYS A 170 14.03 -3.56 -12.28
CA LYS A 170 14.93 -2.94 -11.30
C LYS A 170 14.45 -1.60 -10.76
N PHE A 171 14.06 -0.67 -11.64
CA PHE A 171 13.79 0.70 -11.24
C PHE A 171 12.57 1.29 -11.95
N ARG A 172 11.67 1.89 -11.17
CA ARG A 172 10.45 2.55 -11.63
C ARG A 172 10.32 3.90 -10.91
N VAL A 173 9.81 4.88 -11.62
CA VAL A 173 9.36 6.16 -11.03
C VAL A 173 7.85 6.10 -10.91
N VAL A 174 7.33 6.54 -9.77
CA VAL A 174 5.91 6.43 -9.44
C VAL A 174 5.40 7.76 -8.89
N ALA A 175 4.19 8.14 -9.30
CA ALA A 175 3.47 9.24 -8.68
C ALA A 175 1.98 8.95 -8.70
N ASP A 176 1.27 9.44 -7.70
CA ASP A 176 -0.18 9.35 -7.65
C ASP A 176 -0.81 10.55 -6.93
N TRP A 177 -2.09 10.74 -7.17
CA TRP A 177 -2.87 11.79 -6.57
C TRP A 177 -4.28 11.33 -6.27
N MET A 178 -4.74 11.68 -5.09
CA MET A 178 -6.12 11.55 -4.66
C MET A 178 -6.67 12.95 -4.43
N SER A 179 -7.73 13.32 -5.15
CA SER A 179 -8.35 14.66 -5.03
C SER A 179 -8.95 14.86 -3.64
N ARG A 180 -9.25 16.10 -3.31
CA ARG A 180 -9.87 16.65 -2.09
C ARG A 180 -8.87 17.26 -1.11
N GLN A 181 -9.40 17.96 -0.12
CA GLN A 181 -8.66 18.68 0.93
C GLN A 181 -8.96 18.05 2.31
N ASP A 182 -8.81 16.74 2.43
CA ASP A 182 -8.93 16.02 3.68
C ASP A 182 -7.61 15.31 4.05
N ASN A 183 -7.49 14.88 5.30
CA ASN A 183 -6.28 14.24 5.81
C ASN A 183 -5.92 12.89 5.15
N GLY A 184 -6.72 12.41 4.19
CA GLY A 184 -6.46 11.19 3.42
C GLY A 184 -6.08 11.45 1.97
N SER A 185 -6.21 12.69 1.49
CA SER A 185 -5.99 13.09 0.11
C SER A 185 -4.64 13.77 -0.04
N ALA A 186 -3.85 13.34 -1.01
CA ALA A 186 -2.49 13.79 -1.20
C ALA A 186 -2.03 13.63 -2.64
N ILE A 187 -1.00 14.37 -2.99
CA ILE A 187 -0.12 14.06 -4.11
C ILE A 187 1.10 13.30 -3.56
N SER A 188 1.49 12.23 -4.23
CA SER A 188 2.64 11.42 -3.81
C SER A 188 3.56 11.20 -5.01
N ALA A 189 4.85 11.27 -4.79
CA ALA A 189 5.85 10.99 -5.81
C ALA A 189 7.06 10.28 -5.21
N GLY A 190 7.61 9.34 -5.96
CA GLY A 190 8.73 8.56 -5.48
C GLY A 190 9.27 7.56 -6.50
N PHE A 191 9.97 6.57 -6.00
CA PHE A 191 10.54 5.52 -6.83
C PHE A 191 10.41 4.15 -6.18
N LYS A 192 10.39 3.14 -7.03
CA LYS A 192 10.35 1.74 -6.65
C LYS A 192 11.59 1.04 -7.19
N ILE A 193 12.38 0.46 -6.31
CA ILE A 193 13.55 -0.34 -6.64
C ILE A 193 13.28 -1.81 -6.34
N ARG A 194 13.88 -2.69 -7.12
CA ARG A 194 13.85 -4.13 -6.91
C ARG A 194 15.28 -4.65 -6.79
N PRO A 195 15.86 -4.65 -5.57
CA PRO A 195 17.22 -5.12 -5.35
C PRO A 195 17.37 -6.61 -5.61
N HIS A 196 16.31 -7.38 -5.39
CA HIS A 196 16.24 -8.82 -5.64
C HIS A 196 14.91 -9.17 -6.31
N ALA A 197 14.86 -10.32 -7.01
CA ALA A 197 13.66 -10.77 -7.74
C ALA A 197 12.40 -10.84 -6.85
N GLN A 198 12.57 -11.17 -5.60
CA GLN A 198 11.48 -11.33 -4.63
C GLN A 198 11.23 -10.09 -3.75
N THR A 199 12.12 -9.09 -3.78
CA THR A 199 12.04 -7.94 -2.88
C THR A 199 11.85 -6.65 -3.67
N SER A 200 10.91 -5.81 -3.27
CA SER A 200 10.80 -4.44 -3.80
C SER A 200 10.69 -3.43 -2.66
N ILE A 201 11.35 -2.29 -2.84
CA ILE A 201 11.34 -1.16 -1.92
C ILE A 201 10.75 0.02 -2.67
N THR A 202 9.74 0.65 -2.08
CA THR A 202 9.15 1.90 -2.60
C THR A 202 9.40 3.00 -1.60
N THR A 203 9.95 4.11 -2.06
CA THR A 203 10.12 5.33 -1.26
C THR A 203 9.38 6.46 -1.95
N ALA A 204 8.73 7.32 -1.17
CA ALA A 204 7.98 8.44 -1.71
C ALA A 204 7.87 9.59 -0.70
N VAL A 205 7.67 10.78 -1.23
CA VAL A 205 7.17 11.95 -0.51
C VAL A 205 5.67 12.02 -0.72
N ILE A 206 4.93 12.33 0.33
CA ILE A 206 3.47 12.47 0.32
C ILE A 206 3.17 13.89 0.79
N ILE A 207 2.53 14.68 -0.04
CA ILE A 207 2.17 16.07 0.21
C ILE A 207 0.64 16.11 0.33
N PRO A 208 0.08 16.41 1.52
CA PRO A 208 -1.36 16.57 1.70
C PRO A 208 -1.93 17.68 0.80
N ASN A 209 -3.16 17.50 0.33
CA ASN A 209 -3.86 18.54 -0.45
C ASN A 209 -4.49 19.61 0.45
N CYS A 210 -4.50 19.43 1.76
CA CYS A 210 -4.96 20.44 2.73
C CYS A 210 -3.81 21.39 3.06
N ASN A 211 -4.17 22.59 3.56
CA ASN A 211 -3.20 23.61 3.99
C ASN A 211 -2.39 23.22 5.24
N ASP A 212 -2.41 21.97 5.61
CA ASP A 212 -1.57 21.44 6.67
C ASP A 212 -0.19 21.14 6.03
N ASP A 213 0.76 22.03 6.25
CA ASP A 213 2.09 22.09 5.59
C ASP A 213 3.01 20.89 5.85
N ARG A 214 2.47 19.79 6.37
CA ARG A 214 3.21 18.61 6.79
C ARG A 214 3.29 17.57 5.70
N PHE A 215 4.32 17.60 4.88
CA PHE A 215 4.62 16.46 4.03
C PHE A 215 5.15 15.27 4.84
N ALA A 216 4.90 14.08 4.34
CA ALA A 216 5.36 12.85 4.96
C ALA A 216 6.28 12.09 4.01
N PHE A 217 7.21 11.34 4.58
CA PHE A 217 7.97 10.34 3.85
C PHE A 217 7.31 8.97 4.03
N SER A 218 7.31 8.19 2.96
CA SER A 218 6.85 6.80 2.98
C SER A 218 7.95 5.88 2.51
N VAL A 219 8.16 4.79 3.24
CA VAL A 219 9.05 3.70 2.84
C VAL A 219 8.28 2.40 2.98
N SER A 220 8.14 1.66 1.89
CA SER A 220 7.49 0.35 1.90
C SER A 220 8.45 -0.71 1.37
N VAL A 221 8.56 -1.81 2.10
CA VAL A 221 9.29 -3.00 1.68
C VAL A 221 8.28 -4.10 1.40
N SER A 222 8.35 -4.73 0.24
CA SER A 222 7.49 -5.84 -0.14
C SER A 222 8.35 -7.06 -0.45
N GLN A 223 8.03 -8.20 0.16
CA GLN A 223 8.68 -9.47 -0.04
C GLN A 223 7.71 -10.46 -0.67
N TYR A 224 8.05 -10.99 -1.83
CA TYR A 224 7.32 -12.04 -2.50
C TYR A 224 7.69 -13.40 -1.91
N MET A 225 6.69 -14.12 -1.39
CA MET A 225 6.88 -15.39 -0.68
C MET A 225 6.68 -16.62 -1.56
N GLY A 226 6.15 -16.45 -2.77
CA GLY A 226 5.79 -17.55 -3.67
C GLY A 226 4.35 -18.03 -3.49
N ASN A 227 4.08 -19.25 -3.98
CA ASN A 227 2.76 -19.84 -3.90
C ASN A 227 2.55 -20.56 -2.55
N ILE A 228 1.39 -20.39 -1.94
CA ILE A 228 1.01 -20.98 -0.66
C ILE A 228 1.16 -22.52 -0.65
N LYS A 229 0.87 -23.17 -1.77
CA LYS A 229 1.01 -24.63 -1.92
C LYS A 229 2.45 -25.08 -1.79
N ASP A 230 3.37 -24.31 -2.35
CA ASP A 230 4.80 -24.63 -2.34
C ASP A 230 5.41 -24.38 -0.95
N ILE A 231 4.91 -23.36 -0.25
CA ILE A 231 5.30 -23.05 1.13
C ILE A 231 4.89 -24.19 2.06
N VAL A 232 3.60 -24.59 2.02
CA VAL A 232 3.07 -25.68 2.86
C VAL A 232 3.71 -27.03 2.56
N LYS A 233 4.11 -27.29 1.30
CA LYS A 233 4.81 -28.52 0.92
C LYS A 233 6.21 -28.58 1.55
N LYS A 234 6.97 -27.48 1.49
CA LYS A 234 8.31 -27.41 2.12
C LYS A 234 8.28 -27.64 3.61
N ASP A 235 7.30 -27.09 4.31
CA ASP A 235 7.15 -27.29 5.77
C ASP A 235 6.87 -28.78 6.10
N LYS A 236 6.08 -29.48 5.28
CA LYS A 236 5.82 -30.92 5.48
C LYS A 236 7.01 -31.82 5.17
N GLU A 237 7.94 -31.39 4.31
CA GLU A 237 9.17 -32.13 3.98
C GLU A 237 10.29 -31.86 4.99
N SER A 238 10.13 -30.86 5.86
CA SER A 238 11.10 -30.46 6.90
C SER A 238 10.79 -31.03 8.30
N LEU A 239 9.64 -31.69 8.48
CA LEU A 239 9.18 -32.37 9.70
C LEU A 239 9.36 -33.89 9.58
#